data_c38281c01e0ea62bbde07c342e687ed3
#
_entry.id   c38281c01e0ea62bbde07c342e687ed3
#
_cell.length_a   1.000
_cell.length_b   1.000
_cell.length_c   1.000
_cell.angle_alpha   90.00
_cell.angle_beta   90.00
_cell.angle_gamma   90.00
#
_symmetry.space_group_name_H-M   'P 1'
#
loop_
_entity.id
_entity.type
_entity.pdbx_description
1 polymer ?
#
loop_
_entity_poly.entity_id
_entity_poly.type
_entity_poly.pdbx_seq_one_letter_code
_entity_poly.pdbx_strand_id
1 'polypeptide(L)'
;FDGTTGLQVEEGLVRPTSAAALAAGGAPLKEEESVNLSLGFTTDLTDSMTLTFDMYQVAVDDRIYRTGDIPNGTGGSVSFYTNALDIEHQGFDLVLSSSFELMSGMDTTASLAFNHNTIDVTGQKTINGIKPVSDSLIEDIENNYPESRWVINTLTNISDDLSLMARLNFYGEHYDERGTIGAASSPSAQIDSIVYLDIELGYDVSENLRITAGGSNILDEYVDEIGAPNANRMSVGLQYPRRTAANYEGGSWYLRANYSF
;
A
#
# COMPACT_ATOMS: atom_id res chain seq x y z
N PHE A 1 -37.41 10.60 0.89
CA PHE A 1 -38.72 10.97 0.35
C PHE A 1 -38.55 11.47 -1.08
N ASP A 2 -39.11 10.78 -2.04
CA ASP A 2 -39.08 11.21 -3.43
C ASP A 2 -40.18 12.28 -3.62
N GLY A 3 -39.75 13.52 -3.87
CA GLY A 3 -40.65 14.64 -4.06
C GLY A 3 -41.55 14.56 -5.31
N THR A 4 -41.24 13.68 -6.26
CA THR A 4 -41.99 13.48 -7.50
C THR A 4 -43.11 12.45 -7.32
N THR A 5 -42.82 11.35 -6.61
CA THR A 5 -43.80 10.25 -6.42
C THR A 5 -44.52 10.34 -5.07
N GLY A 6 -44.03 11.14 -4.13
CA GLY A 6 -44.56 11.24 -2.77
C GLY A 6 -44.28 10.00 -1.91
N LEU A 7 -43.43 9.10 -2.36
CA LEU A 7 -43.12 7.86 -1.66
C LEU A 7 -41.85 8.03 -0.79
N GLN A 8 -41.79 7.23 0.27
CA GLN A 8 -40.54 7.08 1.04
C GLN A 8 -39.62 6.17 0.26
N VAL A 9 -38.44 6.68 -0.09
CA VAL A 9 -37.41 5.94 -0.81
C VAL A 9 -36.28 5.58 0.17
N GLU A 10 -35.87 4.35 0.18
CA GLU A 10 -34.68 3.91 0.93
C GLU A 10 -33.46 4.07 0.05
N GLU A 11 -32.49 4.88 0.48
CA GLU A 11 -31.26 5.17 -0.24
C GLU A 11 -30.04 4.98 0.65
N GLY A 12 -28.88 4.73 0.02
CA GLY A 12 -27.59 4.59 0.68
C GLY A 12 -27.18 3.16 0.96
N LEU A 13 -26.25 2.99 1.92
CA LEU A 13 -25.71 1.67 2.28
C LEU A 13 -26.68 0.92 3.19
N VAL A 14 -27.15 -0.22 2.71
CA VAL A 14 -28.09 -1.09 3.42
C VAL A 14 -27.54 -2.49 3.63
N ARG A 15 -28.15 -3.28 4.50
CA ARG A 15 -27.79 -4.70 4.68
C ARG A 15 -28.13 -5.50 3.41
N PRO A 16 -27.29 -6.45 2.98
CA PRO A 16 -27.53 -7.26 1.78
C PRO A 16 -28.88 -7.98 1.76
N THR A 17 -29.44 -8.26 2.93
CA THR A 17 -30.70 -8.98 3.13
C THR A 17 -31.87 -8.07 3.49
N SER A 18 -31.71 -6.73 3.43
CA SER A 18 -32.82 -5.79 3.60
C SER A 18 -33.80 -5.89 2.43
N ALA A 19 -35.04 -5.47 2.63
CA ALA A 19 -36.07 -5.49 1.58
C ALA A 19 -35.63 -4.69 0.33
N ALA A 20 -34.98 -3.54 0.53
CA ALA A 20 -34.47 -2.70 -0.54
C ALA A 20 -33.30 -3.37 -1.29
N ALA A 21 -32.36 -3.99 -0.57
CA ALA A 21 -31.27 -4.74 -1.20
C ALA A 21 -31.79 -5.96 -1.99
N LEU A 22 -32.71 -6.72 -1.41
CA LEU A 22 -33.32 -7.89 -2.09
C LEU A 22 -34.05 -7.46 -3.37
N ALA A 23 -34.76 -6.33 -3.34
CA ALA A 23 -35.41 -5.76 -4.54
C ALA A 23 -34.39 -5.35 -5.59
N ALA A 24 -33.20 -4.87 -5.18
CA ALA A 24 -32.09 -4.51 -6.04
C ALA A 24 -31.24 -5.74 -6.49
N GLY A 25 -31.58 -6.96 -6.07
CA GLY A 25 -30.87 -8.19 -6.40
C GLY A 25 -29.80 -8.59 -5.39
N GLY A 26 -29.85 -8.01 -4.18
CA GLY A 26 -29.02 -8.43 -3.05
C GLY A 26 -29.32 -9.86 -2.59
N ALA A 27 -28.37 -10.49 -1.95
CA ALA A 27 -28.48 -11.84 -1.42
C ALA A 27 -27.66 -11.97 -0.12
N PRO A 28 -27.91 -13.02 0.70
CA PRO A 28 -27.01 -13.34 1.78
C PRO A 28 -25.57 -13.53 1.28
N LEU A 29 -24.62 -13.00 2.05
CA LEU A 29 -23.21 -13.19 1.73
C LEU A 29 -22.80 -14.65 1.89
N LYS A 30 -21.91 -15.09 1.03
CA LYS A 30 -21.19 -16.36 1.12
C LYS A 30 -19.78 -16.12 1.66
N GLU A 31 -19.11 -17.19 2.00
CA GLU A 31 -17.70 -17.19 2.31
C GLU A 31 -16.88 -16.79 1.07
N GLU A 32 -15.78 -16.06 1.28
CA GLU A 32 -14.73 -15.88 0.30
C GLU A 32 -13.90 -17.17 0.27
N GLU A 33 -13.55 -17.65 -0.90
CA GLU A 33 -12.69 -18.83 -1.05
C GLU A 33 -11.34 -18.38 -1.60
N SER A 34 -10.23 -18.95 -1.10
CA SER A 34 -8.91 -18.63 -1.62
C SER A 34 -8.05 -19.86 -1.87
N VAL A 35 -7.29 -19.79 -2.97
CA VAL A 35 -6.24 -20.74 -3.30
C VAL A 35 -4.91 -20.01 -3.29
N ASN A 36 -3.98 -20.51 -2.47
CA ASN A 36 -2.66 -19.90 -2.32
C ASN A 36 -1.59 -20.90 -2.79
N LEU A 37 -0.73 -20.44 -3.68
CA LEU A 37 0.43 -21.18 -4.14
C LEU A 37 1.68 -20.34 -3.86
N SER A 38 2.70 -20.95 -3.25
CA SER A 38 3.99 -20.29 -3.06
C SER A 38 5.13 -21.27 -3.28
N LEU A 39 6.25 -20.75 -3.78
CA LEU A 39 7.49 -21.47 -3.95
C LEU A 39 8.64 -20.54 -3.63
N GLY A 40 9.53 -20.99 -2.76
CA GLY A 40 10.70 -20.21 -2.39
C GLY A 40 11.91 -21.07 -2.08
N PHE A 41 13.05 -20.41 -2.04
CA PHE A 41 14.31 -21.03 -1.61
C PHE A 41 15.21 -20.01 -0.94
N THR A 42 16.10 -20.51 -0.11
CA THR A 42 17.23 -19.74 0.45
C THR A 42 18.52 -20.48 0.11
N THR A 43 19.52 -19.76 -0.33
CA THR A 43 20.83 -20.32 -0.66
C THR A 43 21.96 -19.35 -0.33
N ASP A 44 23.08 -19.90 0.08
CA ASP A 44 24.33 -19.14 0.21
C ASP A 44 25.00 -19.07 -1.16
N LEU A 45 25.17 -17.85 -1.67
CA LEU A 45 25.87 -17.58 -2.92
C LEU A 45 27.39 -17.62 -2.71
N THR A 46 27.83 -17.19 -1.52
CA THR A 46 29.20 -17.25 -1.02
C THR A 46 29.17 -17.45 0.49
N ASP A 47 30.34 -17.61 1.14
CA ASP A 47 30.45 -17.72 2.60
C ASP A 47 29.90 -16.47 3.34
N SER A 48 29.78 -15.34 2.65
CA SER A 48 29.32 -14.06 3.23
C SER A 48 28.08 -13.48 2.57
N MET A 49 27.43 -14.21 1.64
CA MET A 49 26.29 -13.70 0.89
C MET A 49 25.18 -14.75 0.78
N THR A 50 24.00 -14.42 1.27
CA THR A 50 22.80 -15.26 1.24
C THR A 50 21.71 -14.62 0.40
N LEU A 51 21.08 -15.42 -0.45
CA LEU A 51 19.91 -15.04 -1.27
C LEU A 51 18.70 -15.82 -0.77
N THR A 52 17.60 -15.11 -0.53
CA THR A 52 16.26 -15.67 -0.37
C THR A 52 15.38 -15.17 -1.51
N PHE A 53 14.63 -16.07 -2.11
CA PHE A 53 13.65 -15.76 -3.15
C PHE A 53 12.37 -16.53 -2.88
N ASP A 54 11.25 -15.83 -2.91
CA ASP A 54 9.90 -16.39 -2.78
C ASP A 54 9.01 -15.83 -3.88
N MET A 55 8.22 -16.67 -4.52
CA MET A 55 7.16 -16.28 -5.46
C MET A 55 5.83 -16.83 -4.97
N TYR A 56 4.76 -16.10 -5.24
CA TYR A 56 3.44 -16.48 -4.77
C TYR A 56 2.33 -16.05 -5.74
N GLN A 57 1.24 -16.78 -5.66
CA GLN A 57 -0.03 -16.46 -6.30
C GLN A 57 -1.15 -16.75 -5.31
N VAL A 58 -2.07 -15.79 -5.16
CA VAL A 58 -3.24 -15.89 -4.29
C VAL A 58 -4.46 -15.54 -5.13
N ALA A 59 -5.26 -16.53 -5.48
CA ALA A 59 -6.55 -16.33 -6.12
C ALA A 59 -7.65 -16.31 -5.04
N VAL A 60 -8.51 -15.29 -5.08
CA VAL A 60 -9.64 -15.12 -4.15
C VAL A 60 -10.91 -15.05 -4.98
N ASP A 61 -11.75 -16.06 -4.84
CA ASP A 61 -13.07 -16.14 -5.46
C ASP A 61 -14.14 -15.56 -4.52
N ASP A 62 -15.19 -15.03 -5.11
CA ASP A 62 -16.35 -14.51 -4.35
C ASP A 62 -15.99 -13.39 -3.34
N ARG A 63 -14.98 -12.58 -3.64
CA ARG A 63 -14.54 -11.45 -2.81
C ARG A 63 -15.71 -10.54 -2.49
N ILE A 64 -15.92 -10.26 -1.21
CA ILE A 64 -16.98 -9.39 -0.73
C ILE A 64 -16.58 -7.93 -0.96
N TYR A 65 -17.36 -7.25 -1.76
CA TYR A 65 -17.14 -5.83 -2.06
C TYR A 65 -18.43 -5.04 -1.96
N ARG A 66 -18.31 -3.74 -1.70
CA ARG A 66 -19.46 -2.83 -1.70
C ARG A 66 -19.85 -2.51 -3.13
N THR A 67 -21.13 -2.62 -3.45
CA THR A 67 -21.65 -2.20 -4.75
C THR A 67 -21.62 -0.68 -4.90
N GLY A 68 -21.61 -0.19 -6.13
CA GLY A 68 -22.13 1.12 -6.45
C GLY A 68 -23.63 1.20 -6.14
N ASP A 69 -24.25 2.30 -6.57
CA ASP A 69 -25.67 2.51 -6.39
C ASP A 69 -26.47 1.67 -7.40
N ILE A 70 -27.29 0.74 -6.92
CA ILE A 70 -28.13 -0.17 -7.72
C ILE A 70 -29.58 0.24 -7.54
N PRO A 71 -30.36 0.46 -8.63
CA PRO A 71 -31.76 0.77 -8.54
C PRO A 71 -32.54 -0.32 -7.80
N ASN A 72 -33.38 0.10 -6.83
CA ASN A 72 -34.17 -0.81 -6.00
C ASN A 72 -35.61 -1.06 -6.54
N GLY A 73 -35.91 -0.55 -7.74
CA GLY A 73 -37.24 -0.70 -8.38
C GLY A 73 -38.33 0.17 -7.82
N THR A 74 -38.06 0.98 -6.78
CA THR A 74 -39.07 1.90 -6.15
C THR A 74 -38.75 3.37 -6.40
N GLY A 75 -37.88 3.68 -7.37
CA GLY A 75 -37.46 5.04 -7.73
C GLY A 75 -36.22 5.53 -7.01
N GLY A 76 -35.63 4.74 -6.08
CA GLY A 76 -34.36 5.00 -5.42
C GLY A 76 -33.27 4.02 -5.80
N SER A 77 -32.09 4.23 -5.26
CA SER A 77 -30.93 3.32 -5.39
C SER A 77 -30.31 3.02 -4.05
N VAL A 78 -29.77 1.82 -3.91
CA VAL A 78 -29.10 1.34 -2.71
C VAL A 78 -27.75 0.73 -3.04
N SER A 79 -26.81 0.83 -2.11
CA SER A 79 -25.56 0.07 -2.14
C SER A 79 -25.55 -0.95 -1.00
N PHE A 80 -24.89 -2.08 -1.22
CA PHE A 80 -24.77 -3.16 -0.24
C PHE A 80 -23.50 -3.97 -0.51
N TYR A 81 -23.09 -4.78 0.45
CA TYR A 81 -21.99 -5.72 0.25
C TYR A 81 -22.50 -6.97 -0.45
N THR A 82 -21.72 -7.49 -1.40
CA THR A 82 -22.03 -8.70 -2.14
C THR A 82 -20.74 -9.43 -2.53
N ASN A 83 -20.80 -10.72 -2.78
CA ASN A 83 -19.71 -11.50 -3.37
C ASN A 83 -19.59 -11.11 -4.86
N ALA A 84 -18.84 -10.05 -5.13
CA ALA A 84 -18.87 -9.33 -6.40
C ALA A 84 -17.70 -9.66 -7.32
N LEU A 85 -16.52 -9.87 -6.77
CA LEU A 85 -15.27 -9.88 -7.51
C LEU A 85 -14.52 -11.20 -7.32
N ASP A 86 -13.79 -11.60 -8.36
CA ASP A 86 -12.73 -12.59 -8.28
C ASP A 86 -11.41 -11.83 -8.49
N ILE A 87 -10.44 -12.01 -7.60
CA ILE A 87 -9.20 -11.22 -7.57
C ILE A 87 -8.00 -12.15 -7.51
N GLU A 88 -6.97 -11.84 -8.26
CA GLU A 88 -5.69 -12.53 -8.21
C GLU A 88 -4.59 -11.57 -7.75
N HIS A 89 -3.81 -12.00 -6.77
CA HIS A 89 -2.57 -11.37 -6.35
C HIS A 89 -1.42 -12.27 -6.75
N GLN A 90 -0.42 -11.73 -7.41
CA GLN A 90 0.80 -12.47 -7.72
C GLN A 90 2.02 -11.60 -7.54
N GLY A 91 3.10 -12.22 -7.13
CA GLY A 91 4.30 -11.45 -6.89
C GLY A 91 5.49 -12.31 -6.51
N PHE A 92 6.59 -11.63 -6.25
CA PHE A 92 7.78 -12.25 -5.69
C PHE A 92 8.52 -11.30 -4.75
N ASP A 93 9.21 -11.93 -3.79
CA ASP A 93 10.11 -11.29 -2.84
C ASP A 93 11.52 -11.77 -3.08
N LEU A 94 12.49 -10.86 -3.03
CA LEU A 94 13.90 -11.17 -3.09
C LEU A 94 14.60 -10.46 -1.93
N VAL A 95 15.39 -11.21 -1.16
CA VAL A 95 16.26 -10.66 -0.12
C VAL A 95 17.68 -11.13 -0.36
N LEU A 96 18.58 -10.18 -0.54
CA LEU A 96 20.02 -10.42 -0.61
C LEU A 96 20.67 -9.82 0.63
N SER A 97 21.40 -10.63 1.38
CA SER A 97 22.16 -10.18 2.55
C SER A 97 23.64 -10.50 2.34
N SER A 98 24.52 -9.57 2.70
CA SER A 98 25.96 -9.75 2.55
C SER A 98 26.71 -9.09 3.70
N SER A 99 27.85 -9.70 4.07
CA SER A 99 28.83 -9.11 4.97
C SER A 99 30.18 -9.03 4.28
N PHE A 100 30.80 -7.87 4.29
CA PHE A 100 32.07 -7.62 3.62
C PHE A 100 32.84 -6.47 4.29
N GLU A 101 34.11 -6.42 4.04
CA GLU A 101 34.96 -5.31 4.45
C GLU A 101 34.95 -4.23 3.34
N LEU A 102 34.37 -3.05 3.63
CA LEU A 102 34.23 -1.96 2.65
C LEU A 102 35.58 -1.27 2.37
N MET A 103 36.35 -1.03 3.45
CA MET A 103 37.72 -0.56 3.45
C MET A 103 38.43 -1.24 4.62
N SER A 104 39.77 -1.22 4.64
CA SER A 104 40.54 -1.87 5.71
C SER A 104 40.05 -1.47 7.11
N GLY A 105 39.53 -2.44 7.85
CA GLY A 105 38.94 -2.27 9.18
C GLY A 105 37.51 -1.74 9.22
N MET A 106 36.80 -1.66 8.07
CA MET A 106 35.39 -1.22 8.01
C MET A 106 34.47 -2.39 7.67
N ASP A 107 34.08 -3.14 8.68
CA ASP A 107 33.12 -4.26 8.51
C ASP A 107 31.73 -3.71 8.21
N THR A 108 31.17 -4.17 7.09
CA THR A 108 29.86 -3.75 6.61
C THR A 108 28.93 -4.95 6.45
N THR A 109 27.72 -4.81 6.97
CA THR A 109 26.59 -5.67 6.60
C THR A 109 25.65 -4.87 5.71
N ALA A 110 25.21 -5.49 4.61
CA ALA A 110 24.28 -4.89 3.68
C ALA A 110 23.12 -5.85 3.40
N SER A 111 21.92 -5.32 3.23
CA SER A 111 20.78 -6.08 2.76
C SER A 111 20.02 -5.29 1.71
N LEU A 112 19.56 -5.99 0.68
CA LEU A 112 18.61 -5.52 -0.32
C LEU A 112 17.36 -6.38 -0.20
N ALA A 113 16.22 -5.78 0.10
CA ALA A 113 14.92 -6.42 -0.03
C ALA A 113 14.17 -5.80 -1.20
N PHE A 114 13.64 -6.63 -2.09
CA PHE A 114 12.82 -6.22 -3.21
C PHE A 114 11.53 -7.01 -3.21
N ASN A 115 10.41 -6.32 -3.34
CA ASN A 115 9.09 -6.89 -3.55
C ASN A 115 8.52 -6.39 -4.87
N HIS A 116 7.93 -7.30 -5.63
CA HIS A 116 7.06 -6.96 -6.76
C HIS A 116 5.74 -7.72 -6.60
N ASN A 117 4.62 -6.99 -6.68
CA ASN A 117 3.29 -7.54 -6.51
C ASN A 117 2.30 -6.84 -7.43
N THR A 118 1.48 -7.63 -8.12
CA THR A 118 0.35 -7.15 -8.92
C THR A 118 -0.97 -7.65 -8.35
N ILE A 119 -2.02 -6.89 -8.60
CA ILE A 119 -3.39 -7.19 -8.22
C ILE A 119 -4.24 -7.07 -9.48
N ASP A 120 -4.92 -8.14 -9.86
CA ASP A 120 -5.80 -8.19 -11.02
C ASP A 120 -7.20 -8.61 -10.61
N VAL A 121 -8.23 -7.89 -11.05
CA VAL A 121 -9.63 -8.30 -10.93
C VAL A 121 -9.98 -9.20 -12.11
N THR A 122 -9.93 -10.50 -11.89
CA THR A 122 -10.10 -11.53 -12.92
C THR A 122 -11.54 -11.81 -13.29
N GLY A 123 -12.50 -11.46 -12.41
CA GLY A 123 -13.91 -11.67 -12.63
C GLY A 123 -14.80 -10.70 -11.88
N GLN A 124 -15.99 -10.44 -12.43
CA GLN A 124 -17.03 -9.67 -11.78
C GLN A 124 -18.41 -10.28 -12.07
N LYS A 125 -19.17 -10.56 -11.02
CA LYS A 125 -20.56 -11.03 -11.14
C LYS A 125 -21.48 -9.84 -11.42
N THR A 126 -22.49 -10.06 -12.25
CA THR A 126 -23.53 -9.05 -12.51
C THR A 126 -24.73 -9.26 -11.60
N ILE A 127 -25.35 -8.15 -11.18
CA ILE A 127 -26.59 -8.14 -10.41
C ILE A 127 -27.66 -7.50 -11.29
N ASN A 128 -28.70 -8.27 -11.67
CA ASN A 128 -29.73 -7.81 -12.58
C ASN A 128 -29.19 -7.21 -13.90
N GLY A 129 -28.07 -7.76 -14.41
CA GLY A 129 -27.40 -7.28 -15.62
C GLY A 129 -26.53 -6.03 -15.42
N ILE A 130 -26.38 -5.56 -14.18
CA ILE A 130 -25.55 -4.39 -13.82
C ILE A 130 -24.25 -4.89 -13.20
N LYS A 131 -23.13 -4.31 -13.58
CA LYS A 131 -21.85 -4.51 -12.90
C LYS A 131 -21.92 -3.84 -11.51
N PRO A 132 -21.78 -4.60 -10.40
CA PRO A 132 -21.90 -4.05 -9.05
C PRO A 132 -20.77 -3.12 -8.68
N VAL A 133 -19.59 -3.30 -9.27
CA VAL A 133 -18.41 -2.46 -9.07
C VAL A 133 -18.10 -1.77 -10.40
N SER A 134 -17.86 -0.46 -10.39
CA SER A 134 -17.55 0.29 -11.60
C SER A 134 -16.16 -0.06 -12.13
N ASP A 135 -15.95 0.05 -13.43
CA ASP A 135 -14.65 -0.18 -14.05
C ASP A 135 -13.57 0.73 -13.46
N SER A 136 -13.89 1.99 -13.13
CA SER A 136 -12.97 2.92 -12.48
C SER A 136 -12.57 2.48 -11.06
N LEU A 137 -13.47 1.85 -10.32
CA LEU A 137 -13.12 1.33 -8.99
C LEU A 137 -12.29 0.06 -9.08
N ILE A 138 -12.45 -0.72 -10.14
CA ILE A 138 -11.57 -1.86 -10.45
C ILE A 138 -10.16 -1.35 -10.74
N GLU A 139 -10.02 -0.34 -11.59
CA GLU A 139 -8.73 0.31 -11.84
C GLU A 139 -8.08 0.84 -10.55
N ASP A 140 -8.86 1.42 -9.64
CA ASP A 140 -8.36 1.83 -8.33
C ASP A 140 -7.86 0.63 -7.50
N ILE A 141 -8.58 -0.50 -7.48
CA ILE A 141 -8.17 -1.72 -6.77
C ILE A 141 -6.84 -2.24 -7.30
N GLU A 142 -6.65 -2.23 -8.62
CA GLU A 142 -5.48 -2.75 -9.30
C GLU A 142 -4.25 -1.84 -9.16
N ASN A 143 -4.44 -0.53 -8.91
CA ASN A 143 -3.36 0.47 -8.96
C ASN A 143 -3.12 1.25 -7.65
N ASN A 144 -3.84 0.97 -6.56
CA ASN A 144 -3.73 1.72 -5.30
C ASN A 144 -2.42 1.49 -4.53
N TYR A 145 -1.68 0.46 -4.86
CA TYR A 145 -0.43 0.10 -4.20
C TYR A 145 0.70 0.05 -5.21
N PRO A 146 1.91 0.49 -4.83
CA PRO A 146 3.05 0.38 -5.73
C PRO A 146 3.34 -1.10 -6.01
N GLU A 147 3.44 -1.44 -7.29
CA GLU A 147 3.83 -2.81 -7.69
C GLU A 147 5.24 -3.16 -7.25
N SER A 148 6.10 -2.19 -7.05
CA SER A 148 7.50 -2.41 -6.69
C SER A 148 7.89 -1.63 -5.44
N ARG A 149 8.59 -2.31 -4.53
CA ARG A 149 9.19 -1.71 -3.35
C ARG A 149 10.60 -2.24 -3.13
N TRP A 150 11.52 -1.34 -2.80
CA TRP A 150 12.89 -1.67 -2.48
C TRP A 150 13.26 -1.12 -1.10
N VAL A 151 14.02 -1.90 -0.34
CA VAL A 151 14.66 -1.43 0.87
C VAL A 151 16.13 -1.87 0.84
N ILE A 152 17.02 -0.91 0.87
CA ILE A 152 18.47 -1.18 0.98
C ILE A 152 18.90 -0.70 2.35
N ASN A 153 19.50 -1.58 3.14
CA ASN A 153 20.08 -1.23 4.43
C ASN A 153 21.57 -1.51 4.39
N THR A 154 22.35 -0.64 5.01
CA THR A 154 23.76 -0.87 5.30
C THR A 154 24.05 -0.49 6.74
N LEU A 155 24.89 -1.30 7.40
CA LEU A 155 25.48 -0.97 8.69
C LEU A 155 26.97 -1.19 8.56
N THR A 156 27.75 -0.12 8.69
CA THR A 156 29.20 -0.10 8.60
C THR A 156 29.79 0.26 9.95
N ASN A 157 30.63 -0.60 10.51
CA ASN A 157 31.50 -0.26 11.63
C ASN A 157 32.72 0.45 11.07
N ILE A 158 32.76 1.77 11.23
CA ILE A 158 33.84 2.63 10.74
C ILE A 158 35.10 2.46 11.63
N SER A 159 34.87 2.23 12.93
CA SER A 159 35.87 1.87 13.92
C SER A 159 35.22 1.05 15.03
N ASP A 160 36.00 0.64 16.04
CA ASP A 160 35.48 -0.07 17.21
C ASP A 160 34.38 0.70 17.93
N ASP A 161 34.41 2.04 17.90
CA ASP A 161 33.49 2.90 18.61
C ASP A 161 32.47 3.61 17.71
N LEU A 162 32.66 3.60 16.38
CA LEU A 162 31.86 4.41 15.45
C LEU A 162 31.17 3.53 14.39
N SER A 163 29.86 3.66 14.30
CA SER A 163 29.05 2.96 13.29
C SER A 163 28.18 3.93 12.49
N LEU A 164 27.96 3.60 11.22
CA LEU A 164 27.07 4.31 10.31
C LEU A 164 26.02 3.33 9.75
N MET A 165 24.76 3.66 9.92
CA MET A 165 23.66 3.01 9.24
C MET A 165 23.11 3.94 8.15
N ALA A 166 22.84 3.38 6.97
CA ALA A 166 22.08 4.06 5.94
C ALA A 166 20.97 3.14 5.42
N ARG A 167 19.81 3.72 5.17
CA ARG A 167 18.65 3.02 4.61
C ARG A 167 18.06 3.82 3.47
N LEU A 168 17.90 3.19 2.33
CA LEU A 168 17.10 3.69 1.22
C LEU A 168 15.78 2.93 1.17
N ASN A 169 14.67 3.68 1.13
CA ASN A 169 13.32 3.15 0.95
C ASN A 169 12.78 3.69 -0.38
N PHE A 170 12.57 2.82 -1.34
CA PHE A 170 11.95 3.14 -2.63
C PHE A 170 10.51 2.63 -2.66
N TYR A 171 9.60 3.45 -3.14
CA TYR A 171 8.22 3.09 -3.45
C TYR A 171 7.98 3.38 -4.94
N GLY A 172 7.41 2.41 -5.65
CA GLY A 172 7.01 2.58 -7.04
C GLY A 172 5.82 3.51 -7.20
N GLU A 173 5.55 3.89 -8.43
CA GLU A 173 4.38 4.66 -8.82
C GLU A 173 3.09 3.93 -8.42
N HIS A 174 2.09 4.67 -7.98
CA HIS A 174 0.76 4.16 -7.64
C HIS A 174 -0.26 5.31 -7.64
N TYR A 175 -1.53 4.99 -7.36
CA TYR A 175 -2.61 5.97 -7.29
C TYR A 175 -3.19 6.08 -5.88
N ASP A 176 -3.64 7.28 -5.50
CA ASP A 176 -4.45 7.46 -4.29
C ASP A 176 -5.79 6.74 -4.47
N GLU A 177 -6.25 5.99 -3.46
CA GLU A 177 -7.54 5.29 -3.48
C GLU A 177 -8.76 6.24 -3.50
N ARG A 178 -8.55 7.54 -3.65
CA ARG A 178 -9.58 8.58 -3.73
C ARG A 178 -9.61 9.21 -5.10
N GLY A 179 -10.78 9.23 -5.68
CA GLY A 179 -10.99 9.75 -7.01
C GLY A 179 -11.27 8.62 -8.00
N THR A 180 -11.07 8.90 -9.26
CA THR A 180 -11.24 7.94 -10.35
C THR A 180 -10.09 8.13 -11.32
N ILE A 181 -9.33 7.09 -11.60
CA ILE A 181 -8.20 7.13 -12.54
C ILE A 181 -8.71 7.60 -13.90
N GLY A 182 -8.01 8.57 -14.49
CA GLY A 182 -8.34 9.12 -15.81
C GLY A 182 -9.59 10.03 -15.87
N ALA A 183 -10.30 10.28 -14.77
CA ALA A 183 -11.49 11.13 -14.76
C ALA A 183 -11.11 12.61 -14.88
N ALA A 184 -11.93 13.38 -15.61
CA ALA A 184 -11.79 14.83 -15.70
C ALA A 184 -12.25 15.56 -14.43
N SER A 185 -13.11 14.93 -13.63
CA SER A 185 -13.63 15.47 -12.38
C SER A 185 -13.29 14.52 -11.24
N SER A 186 -12.69 15.06 -10.17
CA SER A 186 -12.21 14.28 -9.03
C SER A 186 -11.32 13.09 -9.45
N PRO A 187 -10.26 13.32 -10.23
CA PRO A 187 -9.36 12.25 -10.63
C PRO A 187 -8.67 11.65 -9.41
N SER A 188 -8.31 10.38 -9.47
CA SER A 188 -7.34 9.81 -8.56
C SER A 188 -5.99 10.51 -8.76
N ALA A 189 -5.32 10.87 -7.68
CA ALA A 189 -4.00 11.47 -7.78
C ALA A 189 -2.97 10.37 -8.08
N GLN A 190 -2.20 10.55 -9.15
CA GLN A 190 -1.02 9.75 -9.40
C GLN A 190 0.07 10.17 -8.42
N ILE A 191 0.74 9.21 -7.87
CA ILE A 191 1.86 9.36 -6.95
C ILE A 191 3.07 8.75 -7.65
N ASP A 192 4.01 9.58 -8.06
CA ASP A 192 5.22 9.13 -8.74
C ASP A 192 6.10 8.31 -7.79
N SER A 193 7.05 7.59 -8.35
CA SER A 193 7.99 6.82 -7.54
C SER A 193 8.86 7.74 -6.68
N ILE A 194 9.10 7.33 -5.43
CA ILE A 194 9.82 8.16 -4.45
C ILE A 194 10.87 7.34 -3.69
N VAL A 195 11.95 8.01 -3.29
CA VAL A 195 13.04 7.45 -2.47
C VAL A 195 13.22 8.26 -1.21
N TYR A 196 13.21 7.59 -0.06
CA TYR A 196 13.59 8.18 1.23
C TYR A 196 14.95 7.65 1.67
N LEU A 197 15.80 8.56 2.16
CA LEU A 197 17.08 8.22 2.75
C LEU A 197 17.05 8.50 4.25
N ASP A 198 17.32 7.45 5.04
CA ASP A 198 17.53 7.52 6.47
C ASP A 198 19.03 7.31 6.77
N ILE A 199 19.58 8.07 7.71
CA ILE A 199 20.97 7.90 8.16
C ILE A 199 21.01 7.95 9.69
N GLU A 200 21.84 7.08 10.29
CA GLU A 200 22.11 7.07 11.71
C GLU A 200 23.61 6.90 11.95
N LEU A 201 24.20 7.76 12.75
CA LEU A 201 25.58 7.68 13.23
C LEU A 201 25.54 7.33 14.73
N GLY A 202 26.14 6.21 15.10
CA GLY A 202 26.28 5.74 16.47
C GLY A 202 27.72 5.83 16.94
N TYR A 203 27.94 6.41 18.14
CA TYR A 203 29.25 6.54 18.76
C TYR A 203 29.25 6.04 20.20
N ASP A 204 30.12 5.08 20.49
CA ASP A 204 30.34 4.54 21.83
C ASP A 204 31.37 5.43 22.57
N VAL A 205 30.84 6.34 23.41
CA VAL A 205 31.65 7.29 24.20
C VAL A 205 32.46 6.57 25.27
N SER A 206 31.86 5.49 25.81
CA SER A 206 32.49 4.56 26.76
C SER A 206 31.76 3.23 26.71
N GLU A 207 32.26 2.22 27.43
CA GLU A 207 31.63 0.91 27.58
C GLU A 207 30.16 0.98 28.02
N ASN A 208 29.77 2.06 28.69
CA ASN A 208 28.44 2.24 29.26
C ASN A 208 27.58 3.30 28.56
N LEU A 209 28.16 4.13 27.69
CA LEU A 209 27.46 5.28 27.08
C LEU A 209 27.60 5.25 25.56
N ARG A 210 26.46 5.10 24.87
CA ARG A 210 26.36 5.26 23.41
C ARG A 210 25.52 6.49 23.09
N ILE A 211 26.01 7.33 22.18
CA ILE A 211 25.28 8.45 21.58
C ILE A 211 24.95 8.11 20.14
N THR A 212 23.72 8.36 19.74
CA THR A 212 23.24 8.12 18.39
C THR A 212 22.60 9.40 17.85
N ALA A 213 23.04 9.87 16.70
CA ALA A 213 22.44 10.98 15.96
C ALA A 213 21.92 10.43 14.63
N GLY A 214 20.67 10.72 14.29
CA GLY A 214 20.09 10.20 13.05
C GLY A 214 19.00 11.11 12.50
N GLY A 215 18.57 10.79 11.29
CA GLY A 215 17.46 11.43 10.63
C GLY A 215 16.77 10.44 9.69
N SER A 216 15.47 10.54 9.63
CA SER A 216 14.64 9.89 8.62
C SER A 216 14.27 10.87 7.55
N ASN A 217 14.24 10.39 6.29
CA ASN A 217 13.98 11.22 5.12
C ASN A 217 14.84 12.48 5.11
N ILE A 218 16.16 12.30 5.23
CA ILE A 218 17.12 13.43 5.39
C ILE A 218 17.19 14.34 4.16
N LEU A 219 16.66 13.88 3.01
CA LEU A 219 16.54 14.67 1.78
C LEU A 219 15.27 15.52 1.75
N ASP A 220 14.39 15.38 2.74
CA ASP A 220 13.13 16.13 2.89
C ASP A 220 12.19 15.95 1.67
N GLU A 221 12.14 14.73 1.14
CA GLU A 221 11.29 14.37 0.00
C GLU A 221 9.82 14.23 0.41
N TYR A 222 8.92 14.63 -0.47
CA TYR A 222 7.47 14.55 -0.28
C TYR A 222 6.82 13.83 -1.46
N VAL A 223 5.72 13.13 -1.18
CA VAL A 223 4.87 12.59 -2.25
C VAL A 223 4.20 13.72 -3.03
N ASP A 224 3.72 13.41 -4.23
CA ASP A 224 3.04 14.38 -5.08
C ASP A 224 1.80 14.98 -4.41
N GLU A 225 1.57 16.26 -4.67
CA GLU A 225 0.37 16.95 -4.19
C GLU A 225 -0.86 16.55 -5.03
N ILE A 226 -2.03 16.53 -4.41
CA ILE A 226 -3.28 16.14 -5.08
C ILE A 226 -3.74 17.08 -6.20
N GLY A 227 -3.15 18.26 -6.30
CA GLY A 227 -3.31 19.20 -7.41
C GLY A 227 -4.70 19.86 -7.54
N ALA A 228 -4.78 20.83 -8.45
CA ALA A 228 -5.96 21.68 -8.67
C ALA A 228 -7.25 20.93 -9.11
N PRO A 229 -7.22 19.82 -9.88
CA PRO A 229 -8.44 19.08 -10.21
C PRO A 229 -9.18 18.52 -8.99
N ASN A 230 -8.48 18.40 -7.85
CA ASN A 230 -9.02 17.96 -6.56
C ASN A 230 -9.30 19.12 -5.60
N ALA A 231 -9.71 20.30 -6.11
CA ALA A 231 -9.93 21.51 -5.33
C ALA A 231 -10.85 21.31 -4.09
N ASN A 232 -11.84 20.42 -4.16
CA ASN A 232 -12.68 20.08 -3.02
C ASN A 232 -11.91 19.43 -1.87
N ARG A 233 -10.89 18.64 -2.16
CA ARG A 233 -10.01 18.00 -1.17
C ARG A 233 -9.03 19.01 -0.60
N MET A 234 -8.48 19.87 -1.45
CA MET A 234 -7.60 20.96 -1.03
C MET A 234 -8.34 21.98 -0.17
N SER A 235 -9.61 22.25 -0.44
CA SER A 235 -10.42 23.20 0.34
C SER A 235 -10.64 22.79 1.80
N VAL A 236 -10.49 21.50 2.11
CA VAL A 236 -10.53 20.97 3.48
C VAL A 236 -9.14 20.75 4.08
N GLY A 237 -8.10 21.30 3.46
CA GLY A 237 -6.74 21.29 3.97
C GLY A 237 -5.93 20.05 3.63
N LEU A 238 -6.38 19.23 2.70
CA LEU A 238 -5.60 18.07 2.22
C LEU A 238 -4.72 18.50 1.04
N GLN A 239 -3.44 18.65 1.29
CA GLN A 239 -2.44 18.96 0.27
C GLN A 239 -1.95 17.69 -0.43
N TYR A 240 -1.79 16.62 0.33
CA TYR A 240 -1.26 15.34 -0.12
C TYR A 240 -2.35 14.27 -0.23
N PRO A 241 -2.10 13.17 -0.97
CA PRO A 241 -2.98 12.01 -1.02
C PRO A 241 -3.28 11.50 0.39
N ARG A 242 -4.54 11.19 0.66
CA ARG A 242 -4.97 10.75 1.98
C ARG A 242 -4.47 9.35 2.33
N ARG A 243 -4.34 8.50 1.32
CA ARG A 243 -3.89 7.12 1.46
C ARG A 243 -2.84 6.84 0.40
N THR A 244 -1.62 6.91 0.82
CA THR A 244 -0.44 6.58 0.03
C THR A 244 0.35 5.51 0.74
N ALA A 245 0.99 4.62 0.00
CA ALA A 245 1.92 3.64 0.53
C ALA A 245 3.22 4.31 1.02
N ALA A 246 3.59 5.43 0.42
CA ALA A 246 4.73 6.24 0.82
C ALA A 246 4.34 7.27 1.90
N ASN A 247 5.28 7.65 2.74
CA ASN A 247 5.07 8.66 3.77
C ASN A 247 5.03 10.06 3.14
N TYR A 248 4.14 10.93 3.62
CA TYR A 248 4.05 12.34 3.25
C TYR A 248 4.57 13.29 4.33
N GLU A 249 5.20 12.75 5.38
CA GLU A 249 5.91 13.54 6.38
C GLU A 249 7.30 13.86 5.86
N GLY A 250 7.74 15.08 6.03
CA GLY A 250 9.08 15.54 5.67
C GLY A 250 10.19 14.95 6.55
N GLY A 251 11.39 15.45 6.37
CA GLY A 251 12.56 15.02 7.10
C GLY A 251 12.46 15.27 8.61
N SER A 252 12.97 14.32 9.39
CA SER A 252 13.06 14.43 10.85
C SER A 252 14.43 14.04 11.36
N TRP A 253 14.84 14.64 12.49
CA TRP A 253 16.15 14.41 13.11
C TRP A 253 15.98 14.06 14.58
N TYR A 254 16.87 13.22 15.10
CA TYR A 254 16.90 12.85 16.49
C TYR A 254 18.31 12.71 17.05
N LEU A 255 18.41 12.90 18.36
CA LEU A 255 19.60 12.56 19.16
C LEU A 255 19.15 11.66 20.31
N ARG A 256 19.85 10.57 20.51
CA ARG A 256 19.59 9.58 21.57
C ARG A 256 20.86 9.32 22.36
N ALA A 257 20.73 9.19 23.66
CA ALA A 257 21.78 8.70 24.54
C ALA A 257 21.29 7.44 25.26
N ASN A 258 22.06 6.36 25.18
CA ASN A 258 21.80 5.10 25.88
C ASN A 258 22.89 4.89 26.91
N TYR A 259 22.49 4.72 28.17
CA TYR A 259 23.41 4.45 29.27
C TYR A 259 23.04 3.15 29.97
N SER A 260 24.03 2.24 30.11
CA SER A 260 23.92 0.98 30.84
C SER A 260 24.55 1.11 32.22
N PHE A 261 23.88 0.65 33.27
CA PHE A 261 24.34 0.73 34.67
C PHE A 261 25.10 -0.51 35.09
#